data_ff52600b9f5a34179b2baf359882344c
#
_entry.id   ff52600b9f5a34179b2baf359882344c
#
_cell.length_a   1.000
_cell.length_b   1.000
_cell.length_c   1.000
_cell.angle_alpha   90.00
_cell.angle_beta   90.00
_cell.angle_gamma   90.00
#
_symmetry.space_group_name_H-M   'P 1'
#
loop_
_entity.id
_entity.type
_entity.pdbx_description
1 polymer ?
#
loop_
_entity_poly.entity_id
_entity_poly.type
_entity_poly.pdbx_seq_one_letter_code
_entity_poly.pdbx_strand_id
1 'polypeptide(L)'
;MKMRHVAFALALTACPAAAQDATVTYKSLSPELALDLARATLADCQKRGFQVAVVVTDRFGNPQVMLRDRFAGTHTPTTAQGKAWTAASFRTSTLELMGLSQPGSPQSGLRNLPNVVMIGGGITVEAGGSMIGAVGVSGAPGGDMDETCAKAGVGAIKDKLDF
;
A
#
# COMPACT_ATOMS: atom_id res chain seq x y z
N MET A 1 -56.55 -53.91 -29.86
CA MET A 1 -55.24 -53.26 -29.94
C MET A 1 -55.24 -52.16 -28.88
N LYS A 2 -54.54 -52.32 -27.74
CA LYS A 2 -54.51 -51.37 -26.62
C LYS A 2 -53.23 -50.53 -26.75
N MET A 3 -53.37 -49.24 -27.09
CA MET A 3 -52.24 -48.30 -27.13
C MET A 3 -51.90 -47.86 -25.69
N ARG A 4 -50.68 -48.19 -25.24
CA ARG A 4 -50.11 -47.72 -23.97
C ARG A 4 -49.40 -46.38 -24.20
N HIS A 5 -49.92 -45.32 -23.63
CA HIS A 5 -49.26 -43.99 -23.63
C HIS A 5 -48.18 -44.02 -22.55
N VAL A 6 -46.92 -43.90 -22.95
CA VAL A 6 -45.77 -43.70 -22.05
C VAL A 6 -45.61 -42.20 -21.87
N ALA A 7 -45.91 -41.71 -20.67
CA ALA A 7 -45.64 -40.31 -20.31
C ALA A 7 -44.15 -40.18 -19.90
N PHE A 8 -43.42 -39.40 -20.65
CA PHE A 8 -42.01 -39.04 -20.35
C PHE A 8 -42.01 -37.83 -19.45
N ALA A 9 -41.69 -38.01 -18.16
CA ALA A 9 -41.54 -36.92 -17.22
C ALA A 9 -40.16 -36.28 -17.37
N LEU A 10 -40.13 -35.05 -17.88
CA LEU A 10 -38.91 -34.25 -17.99
C LEU A 10 -38.59 -33.63 -16.60
N ALA A 11 -37.62 -34.21 -15.90
CA ALA A 11 -37.14 -33.64 -14.63
C ALA A 11 -36.25 -32.42 -14.95
N LEU A 12 -36.74 -31.20 -14.70
CA LEU A 12 -35.95 -29.97 -14.69
C LEU A 12 -35.07 -29.99 -13.41
N THR A 13 -33.79 -30.25 -13.59
CA THR A 13 -32.79 -30.00 -12.53
C THR A 13 -32.55 -28.52 -12.42
N ALA A 14 -33.12 -27.86 -11.40
CA ALA A 14 -32.75 -26.49 -11.05
C ALA A 14 -31.30 -26.48 -10.52
N CYS A 15 -30.38 -25.91 -11.31
CA CYS A 15 -29.04 -25.65 -10.85
C CYS A 15 -29.12 -24.52 -9.81
N PRO A 16 -28.64 -24.67 -8.56
CA PRO A 16 -28.64 -23.57 -7.62
C PRO A 16 -27.71 -22.49 -8.19
N ALA A 17 -28.25 -21.32 -8.48
CA ALA A 17 -27.47 -20.13 -8.74
C ALA A 17 -26.74 -19.82 -7.43
N ALA A 18 -25.40 -20.03 -7.37
CA ALA A 18 -24.58 -19.54 -6.28
C ALA A 18 -24.75 -18.01 -6.25
N ALA A 19 -25.36 -17.49 -5.19
CA ALA A 19 -25.39 -16.06 -4.95
C ALA A 19 -23.93 -15.61 -4.88
N GLN A 20 -23.50 -14.75 -5.83
CA GLN A 20 -22.21 -14.10 -5.73
C GLN A 20 -22.19 -13.30 -4.43
N ASP A 21 -21.17 -13.54 -3.59
CA ASP A 21 -21.00 -12.76 -2.36
C ASP A 21 -21.04 -11.28 -2.68
N ALA A 22 -22.07 -10.59 -2.16
CA ALA A 22 -22.24 -9.14 -2.33
C ALA A 22 -21.21 -8.34 -1.52
N THR A 23 -20.33 -9.04 -0.77
CA THR A 23 -19.30 -8.45 0.10
C THR A 23 -17.92 -9.00 -0.26
N VAL A 24 -16.89 -8.16 -0.02
CA VAL A 24 -15.49 -8.56 -0.16
C VAL A 24 -14.77 -8.41 1.18
N THR A 25 -13.88 -9.36 1.48
CA THR A 25 -12.98 -9.28 2.63
C THR A 25 -11.59 -8.90 2.16
N TYR A 26 -10.93 -8.01 2.89
CA TYR A 26 -9.54 -7.62 2.62
C TYR A 26 -8.73 -7.56 3.91
N LYS A 27 -7.42 -7.76 3.78
CA LYS A 27 -6.47 -7.56 4.88
C LYS A 27 -5.96 -6.12 4.85
N SER A 28 -5.71 -5.56 6.03
CA SER A 28 -5.09 -4.25 6.24
C SER A 28 -4.16 -4.33 7.43
N LEU A 29 -3.15 -3.44 7.50
CA LEU A 29 -2.30 -3.32 8.68
C LEU A 29 -3.15 -3.01 9.91
N SER A 30 -2.87 -3.69 11.04
CA SER A 30 -3.38 -3.23 12.32
C SER A 30 -2.64 -1.97 12.78
N PRO A 31 -3.25 -1.11 13.61
CA PRO A 31 -2.57 0.08 14.15
C PRO A 31 -1.29 -0.26 14.91
N GLU A 32 -1.26 -1.39 15.62
CA GLU A 32 -0.09 -1.85 16.38
C GLU A 32 1.07 -2.19 15.43
N LEU A 33 0.81 -2.94 14.36
CA LEU A 33 1.83 -3.29 13.37
C LEU A 33 2.27 -2.06 12.57
N ALA A 34 1.36 -1.14 12.28
CA ALA A 34 1.69 0.14 11.66
C ALA A 34 2.62 0.98 12.55
N LEU A 35 2.42 0.97 13.89
CA LEU A 35 3.30 1.65 14.83
C LEU A 35 4.67 0.99 14.92
N ASP A 36 4.75 -0.34 14.92
CA ASP A 36 6.02 -1.08 14.89
C ASP A 36 6.81 -0.75 13.62
N LEU A 37 6.15 -0.75 12.46
CA LEU A 37 6.74 -0.35 11.18
C LEU A 37 7.28 1.08 11.25
N ALA A 38 6.47 2.02 11.71
CA ALA A 38 6.86 3.43 11.80
C ALA A 38 8.08 3.63 12.70
N ARG A 39 8.13 2.96 13.86
CA ARG A 39 9.27 3.00 14.79
C ARG A 39 10.53 2.40 14.20
N ALA A 40 10.43 1.24 13.54
CA ALA A 40 11.57 0.59 12.90
C ALA A 40 12.14 1.44 11.77
N THR A 41 11.28 2.01 10.93
CA THR A 41 11.66 2.92 9.85
C THR A 41 12.37 4.18 10.38
N LEU A 42 11.79 4.82 11.40
CA LEU A 42 12.37 6.01 12.03
C LEU A 42 13.75 5.71 12.63
N ALA A 43 13.86 4.60 13.34
CA ALA A 43 15.11 4.18 13.98
C ALA A 43 16.22 3.90 12.95
N ASP A 44 15.90 3.32 11.78
CA ASP A 44 16.89 3.11 10.72
C ASP A 44 17.38 4.45 10.14
N CYS A 45 16.47 5.39 9.85
CA CYS A 45 16.85 6.73 9.40
C CYS A 45 17.73 7.46 10.44
N GLN A 46 17.38 7.37 11.72
CA GLN A 46 18.17 7.97 12.82
C GLN A 46 19.59 7.38 12.90
N LYS A 47 19.75 6.05 12.75
CA LYS A 47 21.05 5.39 12.70
C LYS A 47 21.92 5.91 11.54
N ARG A 48 21.29 6.33 10.44
CA ARG A 48 21.96 6.95 9.29
C ARG A 48 22.22 8.44 9.48
N GLY A 49 21.80 9.04 10.60
CA GLY A 49 21.96 10.48 10.90
C GLY A 49 20.89 11.38 10.28
N PHE A 50 19.79 10.79 9.78
CA PHE A 50 18.72 11.57 9.14
C PHE A 50 17.61 11.91 10.14
N GLN A 51 17.04 13.10 9.98
CA GLN A 51 15.89 13.58 10.74
C GLN A 51 14.67 13.61 9.83
N VAL A 52 13.74 12.67 10.01
CA VAL A 52 12.67 12.42 9.06
C VAL A 52 11.29 12.42 9.71
N ALA A 53 10.26 12.51 8.88
CA ALA A 53 8.91 12.08 9.21
C ALA A 53 8.63 10.74 8.51
N VAL A 54 7.91 9.88 9.21
CA VAL A 54 7.42 8.58 8.73
C VAL A 54 5.91 8.56 8.87
N VAL A 55 5.20 8.21 7.80
CA VAL A 55 3.75 7.97 7.81
C VAL A 55 3.47 6.56 7.33
N VAL A 56 2.68 5.81 8.10
CA VAL A 56 2.17 4.50 7.70
C VAL A 56 0.67 4.63 7.43
N THR A 57 0.22 4.11 6.30
CA THR A 57 -1.18 4.13 5.88
C THR A 57 -1.78 2.71 5.86
N ASP A 58 -3.11 2.64 5.92
CA ASP A 58 -3.85 1.45 5.56
C ASP A 58 -3.74 1.16 4.05
N ARG A 59 -4.37 0.09 3.58
CA ARG A 59 -4.36 -0.28 2.15
C ARG A 59 -5.03 0.73 1.22
N PHE A 60 -5.82 1.66 1.76
CA PHE A 60 -6.50 2.71 0.99
C PHE A 60 -5.77 4.05 1.01
N GLY A 61 -4.61 4.10 1.67
CA GLY A 61 -3.81 5.32 1.78
C GLY A 61 -4.24 6.24 2.93
N ASN A 62 -5.15 5.81 3.81
CA ASN A 62 -5.51 6.58 4.99
C ASN A 62 -4.41 6.46 6.07
N PRO A 63 -3.92 7.57 6.65
CA PRO A 63 -2.87 7.51 7.65
C PRO A 63 -3.36 6.83 8.94
N GLN A 64 -2.57 5.88 9.44
CA GLN A 64 -2.78 5.20 10.72
C GLN A 64 -1.79 5.67 11.78
N VAL A 65 -0.53 5.90 11.40
CA VAL A 65 0.54 6.35 12.30
C VAL A 65 1.38 7.41 11.60
N MET A 66 1.74 8.45 12.34
CA MET A 66 2.73 9.43 11.92
C MET A 66 3.73 9.67 13.06
N LEU A 67 5.00 9.50 12.76
CA LEU A 67 6.11 9.86 13.64
C LEU A 67 6.99 10.91 12.95
N ARG A 68 7.53 11.85 13.72
CA ARG A 68 8.42 12.89 13.20
C ARG A 68 9.54 13.16 14.20
N ASP A 69 10.76 13.20 13.69
CA ASP A 69 11.92 13.70 14.45
C ASP A 69 11.77 15.20 14.73
N ARG A 70 12.32 15.61 15.90
CA ARG A 70 12.22 17.01 16.38
C ARG A 70 12.78 18.05 15.42
N PHE A 71 13.79 17.70 14.63
CA PHE A 71 14.46 18.60 13.69
C PHE A 71 14.09 18.31 12.21
N ALA A 72 13.22 17.35 11.95
CA ALA A 72 12.72 17.16 10.59
C ALA A 72 11.99 18.41 10.11
N GLY A 73 12.17 18.76 8.84
CA GLY A 73 11.56 19.95 8.23
C GLY A 73 10.03 19.96 8.37
N THR A 74 9.42 21.13 8.46
CA THR A 74 7.96 21.29 8.66
C THR A 74 7.12 20.68 7.53
N HIS A 75 7.67 20.57 6.32
CA HIS A 75 7.02 19.95 5.16
C HIS A 75 7.04 18.42 5.19
N THR A 76 7.96 17.80 5.97
CA THR A 76 8.20 16.36 5.91
C THR A 76 7.00 15.49 6.28
N PRO A 77 6.12 15.84 7.25
CA PRO A 77 4.93 15.05 7.55
C PRO A 77 3.98 14.93 6.37
N THR A 78 3.66 16.07 5.74
CA THR A 78 2.76 16.09 4.57
C THR A 78 3.38 15.38 3.37
N THR A 79 4.70 15.56 3.15
CA THR A 79 5.41 14.87 2.06
C THR A 79 5.46 13.36 2.30
N ALA A 80 5.75 12.90 3.52
CA ALA A 80 5.75 11.48 3.86
C ALA A 80 4.35 10.86 3.68
N GLN A 81 3.29 11.56 4.10
CA GLN A 81 1.91 11.14 3.86
C GLN A 81 1.60 11.03 2.36
N GLY A 82 1.95 12.03 1.57
CA GLY A 82 1.75 12.01 0.12
C GLY A 82 2.51 10.86 -0.56
N LYS A 83 3.74 10.56 -0.12
CA LYS A 83 4.51 9.41 -0.62
C LYS A 83 3.84 8.08 -0.27
N ALA A 84 3.39 7.88 0.98
CA ALA A 84 2.67 6.68 1.39
C ALA A 84 1.35 6.53 0.61
N TRP A 85 0.57 7.60 0.49
CA TRP A 85 -0.67 7.62 -0.28
C TRP A 85 -0.43 7.28 -1.76
N THR A 86 0.61 7.86 -2.35
CA THR A 86 0.97 7.59 -3.75
C THR A 86 1.35 6.13 -3.93
N ALA A 87 2.19 5.56 -3.05
CA ALA A 87 2.57 4.16 -3.12
C ALA A 87 1.36 3.23 -2.98
N ALA A 88 0.45 3.49 -2.03
CA ALA A 88 -0.78 2.72 -1.85
C ALA A 88 -1.71 2.81 -3.08
N SER A 89 -1.87 4.02 -3.63
CA SER A 89 -2.78 4.29 -4.75
C SER A 89 -2.32 3.63 -6.05
N PHE A 90 -1.02 3.68 -6.35
CA PHE A 90 -0.45 3.13 -7.59
C PHE A 90 0.11 1.71 -7.41
N ARG A 91 0.16 1.18 -6.18
CA ARG A 91 0.66 -0.16 -5.83
C ARG A 91 2.09 -0.40 -6.28
N THR A 92 2.93 0.62 -6.18
CA THR A 92 4.35 0.57 -6.53
C THR A 92 5.12 1.64 -5.77
N SER A 93 6.46 1.54 -5.75
CA SER A 93 7.27 2.53 -5.04
C SER A 93 7.23 3.90 -5.71
N THR A 94 7.32 4.96 -4.91
CA THR A 94 7.39 6.33 -5.46
C THR A 94 8.70 6.61 -6.17
N LEU A 95 9.77 5.86 -5.89
CA LEU A 95 11.04 5.95 -6.62
C LEU A 95 10.87 5.42 -8.06
N GLU A 96 10.18 4.29 -8.22
CA GLU A 96 9.85 3.75 -9.54
C GLU A 96 8.96 4.70 -10.32
N LEU A 97 7.88 5.19 -9.70
CA LEU A 97 6.98 6.18 -10.31
C LEU A 97 7.70 7.47 -10.72
N MET A 98 8.67 7.91 -9.90
CA MET A 98 9.52 9.05 -10.24
C MET A 98 10.28 8.82 -11.55
N GLY A 99 10.81 7.60 -11.75
CA GLY A 99 11.48 7.21 -13.00
C GLY A 99 10.53 7.20 -14.19
N LEU A 100 9.36 6.56 -14.02
CA LEU A 100 8.36 6.41 -15.08
C LEU A 100 7.70 7.72 -15.50
N SER A 101 7.61 8.69 -14.62
CA SER A 101 6.89 9.96 -14.82
C SER A 101 7.80 11.14 -15.15
N GLN A 102 9.00 10.91 -15.68
CA GLN A 102 9.91 11.99 -16.09
C GLN A 102 9.28 12.86 -17.20
N PRO A 103 9.67 14.14 -17.29
CA PRO A 103 9.22 15.00 -18.38
C PRO A 103 9.44 14.35 -19.76
N GLY A 104 8.40 14.37 -20.58
CA GLY A 104 8.42 13.74 -21.92
C GLY A 104 8.04 12.26 -21.94
N SER A 105 7.89 11.59 -20.77
CA SER A 105 7.35 10.22 -20.71
C SER A 105 5.82 10.22 -20.91
N PRO A 106 5.23 9.11 -21.38
CA PRO A 106 3.77 8.97 -21.47
C PRO A 106 3.06 9.17 -20.14
N GLN A 107 3.72 8.86 -19.00
CA GLN A 107 3.19 8.97 -17.66
C GLN A 107 3.49 10.32 -16.99
N SER A 108 4.13 11.28 -17.67
CA SER A 108 4.50 12.58 -17.07
C SER A 108 3.31 13.35 -16.48
N GLY A 109 2.11 13.17 -17.05
CA GLY A 109 0.87 13.77 -16.55
C GLY A 109 0.46 13.32 -15.15
N LEU A 110 0.94 12.18 -14.66
CA LEU A 110 0.67 11.69 -13.30
C LEU A 110 1.15 12.68 -12.21
N ARG A 111 2.19 13.47 -12.51
CA ARG A 111 2.72 14.49 -11.59
C ARG A 111 1.73 15.61 -11.29
N ASN A 112 0.71 15.78 -12.13
CA ASN A 112 -0.30 16.84 -12.00
C ASN A 112 -1.55 16.39 -11.25
N LEU A 113 -1.62 15.09 -10.86
CA LEU A 113 -2.74 14.61 -10.06
C LEU A 113 -2.66 15.16 -8.63
N PRO A 114 -3.79 15.51 -8.02
CA PRO A 114 -3.80 16.01 -6.66
C PRO A 114 -3.29 14.94 -5.68
N ASN A 115 -2.57 15.37 -4.64
CA ASN A 115 -1.98 14.55 -3.58
C ASN A 115 -0.86 13.59 -4.01
N VAL A 116 -0.53 13.52 -5.28
CA VAL A 116 0.55 12.66 -5.78
C VAL A 116 1.91 13.28 -5.45
N VAL A 117 2.82 12.45 -4.91
CA VAL A 117 4.22 12.82 -4.63
C VAL A 117 5.13 11.84 -5.36
N MET A 118 5.69 12.28 -6.49
CA MET A 118 6.62 11.51 -7.34
C MET A 118 8.08 11.71 -6.90
N ILE A 119 8.35 11.44 -5.62
CA ILE A 119 9.68 11.48 -5.00
C ILE A 119 9.86 10.20 -4.22
N GLY A 120 10.96 9.48 -4.40
CA GLY A 120 11.24 8.22 -3.71
C GLY A 120 11.05 8.29 -2.19
N GLY A 121 10.78 7.18 -1.55
CA GLY A 121 10.56 7.07 -0.11
C GLY A 121 9.15 6.59 0.28
N GLY A 122 8.26 6.37 -0.68
CA GLY A 122 6.98 5.70 -0.47
C GLY A 122 7.04 4.26 -1.00
N ILE A 123 6.73 3.27 -0.19
CA ILE A 123 6.68 1.85 -0.61
C ILE A 123 5.43 1.15 -0.08
N THR A 124 4.98 0.14 -0.80
CA THR A 124 3.89 -0.75 -0.37
C THR A 124 4.34 -1.70 0.73
N VAL A 125 3.41 -2.10 1.57
CA VAL A 125 3.56 -3.20 2.53
C VAL A 125 2.66 -4.33 2.10
N GLU A 126 3.25 -5.51 1.91
CA GLU A 126 2.55 -6.68 1.36
C GLU A 126 2.62 -7.86 2.33
N ALA A 127 1.54 -8.64 2.37
CA ALA A 127 1.45 -9.89 3.10
C ALA A 127 0.54 -10.87 2.36
N GLY A 128 0.97 -12.13 2.24
CA GLY A 128 0.20 -13.17 1.55
C GLY A 128 -0.17 -12.81 0.10
N GLY A 129 0.74 -12.12 -0.63
CA GLY A 129 0.52 -11.70 -2.02
C GLY A 129 -0.46 -10.54 -2.20
N SER A 130 -0.84 -9.85 -1.12
CA SER A 130 -1.74 -8.69 -1.16
C SER A 130 -1.13 -7.48 -0.48
N MET A 131 -1.31 -6.30 -1.06
CA MET A 131 -0.98 -5.06 -0.39
C MET A 131 -1.92 -4.83 0.80
N ILE A 132 -1.36 -4.59 1.98
CA ILE A 132 -2.07 -4.37 3.24
C ILE A 132 -1.91 -2.95 3.79
N GLY A 133 -1.02 -2.16 3.21
CA GLY A 133 -0.76 -0.78 3.59
C GLY A 133 0.41 -0.19 2.80
N ALA A 134 0.87 0.97 3.20
CA ALA A 134 2.07 1.60 2.68
C ALA A 134 2.79 2.43 3.75
N VAL A 135 4.08 2.67 3.55
CA VAL A 135 4.88 3.58 4.38
C VAL A 135 5.54 4.64 3.52
N GLY A 136 5.56 5.87 4.00
CA GLY A 136 6.24 6.99 3.37
C GLY A 136 7.22 7.64 4.34
N VAL A 137 8.38 8.00 3.82
CA VAL A 137 9.47 8.66 4.56
C VAL A 137 9.83 9.96 3.85
N SER A 138 10.10 11.00 4.61
CA SER A 138 10.59 12.28 4.08
C SER A 138 11.51 12.97 5.06
N GLY A 139 12.67 13.43 4.58
CA GLY A 139 13.62 14.20 5.38
C GLY A 139 15.06 13.78 5.23
N ALA A 140 15.35 12.63 4.61
CA ALA A 140 16.71 12.27 4.21
C ALA A 140 17.18 13.17 3.03
N PRO A 141 18.49 13.23 2.74
CA PRO A 141 19.02 14.07 1.66
C PRO A 141 18.46 13.78 0.28
N GLY A 142 17.94 12.57 0.04
CA GLY A 142 17.34 12.15 -1.22
C GLY A 142 16.21 11.14 -1.04
N GLY A 143 15.33 11.06 -2.01
CA GLY A 143 14.20 10.13 -1.98
C GLY A 143 14.62 8.65 -1.99
N ASP A 144 15.77 8.34 -2.57
CA ASP A 144 16.41 7.02 -2.54
C ASP A 144 16.85 6.63 -1.12
N MET A 145 17.34 7.59 -0.35
CA MET A 145 17.71 7.40 1.06
C MET A 145 16.45 7.25 1.93
N ASP A 146 15.41 8.06 1.69
CA ASP A 146 14.10 7.89 2.31
C ASP A 146 13.56 6.47 2.07
N GLU A 147 13.63 5.99 0.81
CA GLU A 147 13.16 4.64 0.46
C GLU A 147 14.01 3.53 1.10
N THR A 148 15.30 3.76 1.28
CA THR A 148 16.18 2.82 1.98
C THR A 148 15.72 2.62 3.43
N CYS A 149 15.38 3.70 4.14
CA CYS A 149 14.82 3.62 5.49
C CYS A 149 13.46 2.91 5.50
N ALA A 150 12.60 3.21 4.52
CA ALA A 150 11.30 2.57 4.39
C ALA A 150 11.43 1.05 4.21
N LYS A 151 12.32 0.61 3.32
CA LYS A 151 12.63 -0.82 3.08
C LYS A 151 13.17 -1.50 4.34
N ALA A 152 14.05 -0.84 5.08
CA ALA A 152 14.58 -1.37 6.34
C ALA A 152 13.47 -1.56 7.38
N GLY A 153 12.54 -0.60 7.49
CA GLY A 153 11.38 -0.72 8.36
C GLY A 153 10.47 -1.89 8.02
N VAL A 154 10.13 -2.06 6.74
CA VAL A 154 9.32 -3.21 6.27
C VAL A 154 10.05 -4.52 6.53
N GLY A 155 11.37 -4.57 6.29
CA GLY A 155 12.20 -5.74 6.59
C GLY A 155 12.18 -6.11 8.08
N ALA A 156 12.13 -5.12 8.98
CA ALA A 156 12.12 -5.35 10.43
C ALA A 156 10.81 -5.97 10.96
N ILE A 157 9.71 -5.86 10.21
CA ILE A 157 8.42 -6.46 10.59
C ILE A 157 8.06 -7.68 9.75
N LYS A 158 8.98 -8.15 8.89
CA LYS A 158 8.71 -9.22 7.91
C LYS A 158 8.13 -10.46 8.56
N ASP A 159 8.70 -10.93 9.66
CA ASP A 159 8.25 -12.15 10.35
C ASP A 159 6.79 -12.05 10.87
N LYS A 160 6.25 -10.82 11.00
CA LYS A 160 4.87 -10.56 11.40
C LYS A 160 3.91 -10.48 10.19
N LEU A 161 4.45 -10.54 8.96
CA LEU A 161 3.70 -10.48 7.71
C LEU A 161 3.47 -11.85 7.08
N ASP A 162 4.16 -12.90 7.59
CA ASP A 162 4.05 -14.28 7.10
C ASP A 162 2.87 -14.97 7.83
N PHE A 163 1.70 -15.03 7.15
CA PHE A 163 0.50 -15.74 7.61
C PHE A 163 -0.39 -16.21 6.45
#